data_acd9eaa641acf1e2dc4ae56707b22511
#
_entry.id   acd9eaa641acf1e2dc4ae56707b22511
#
_cell.length_a   1.000
_cell.length_b   1.000
_cell.length_c   1.000
_cell.angle_alpha   90.00
_cell.angle_beta   90.00
_cell.angle_gamma   90.00
#
_symmetry.space_group_name_H-M   'P 1'
#
loop_
_entity.id
_entity.type
_entity.pdbx_description
1 polymer ?
#
loop_
_entity_poly.entity_id
_entity_poly.type
_entity_poly.pdbx_seq_one_letter_code
_entity_poly.pdbx_strand_id
1 'polypeptide(L)'
;YLQGAHSNRFKAPTLVRAIFSSGLFAEGWAVYTEKMMADAGFGGPEVHMQQLKMRLRVIINSIIDHKIHTKGMTEQEAMAMMMNEGYQEDGEAAGKWRRACLTSTQLSTYYVGSAEVEGIKAAWETKNKPNLLKMNDEILSFGTPSPKCIKRSMGL
;
A
#
# COMPACT_ATOMS: atom_id res chain seq x y z
N TYR A 1 -5.04 13.83 3.16
CA TYR A 1 -6.25 14.66 3.20
C TYR A 1 -7.36 14.13 2.28
N LEU A 2 -7.10 13.95 0.97
CA LEU A 2 -8.11 13.50 -0.01
C LEU A 2 -8.67 12.11 0.31
N GLN A 3 -7.83 11.17 0.72
CA GLN A 3 -8.23 9.83 1.14
C GLN A 3 -9.17 9.88 2.35
N GLY A 4 -8.83 10.68 3.38
CA GLY A 4 -9.68 10.86 4.55
C GLY A 4 -11.01 11.54 4.21
N ALA A 5 -10.99 12.54 3.35
CA ALA A 5 -12.20 13.21 2.88
C ALA A 5 -13.13 12.26 2.10
N HIS A 6 -12.57 11.35 1.28
CA HIS A 6 -13.34 10.32 0.58
C HIS A 6 -13.98 9.34 1.59
N SER A 7 -13.19 8.81 2.52
CA SER A 7 -13.69 7.90 3.57
C SER A 7 -14.85 8.51 4.36
N ASN A 8 -14.73 9.78 4.73
CA ASN A 8 -15.77 10.49 5.49
C ASN A 8 -17.06 10.75 4.69
N ARG A 9 -16.99 10.78 3.36
CA ARG A 9 -18.16 11.00 2.48
C ARG A 9 -18.78 9.71 1.99
N PHE A 10 -18.08 8.59 2.08
CA PHE A 10 -18.57 7.31 1.62
C PHE A 10 -19.76 6.85 2.45
N LYS A 11 -20.91 6.70 1.81
CA LYS A 11 -22.11 6.13 2.41
C LYS A 11 -22.14 4.63 2.15
N ALA A 12 -21.80 3.86 3.16
CA ALA A 12 -21.80 2.41 3.05
C ALA A 12 -23.21 1.86 2.76
N PRO A 13 -23.36 1.01 1.74
CA PRO A 13 -24.67 0.46 1.37
C PRO A 13 -25.18 -0.58 2.37
N THR A 14 -24.34 -1.07 3.27
CA THR A 14 -24.68 -2.04 4.32
C THR A 14 -23.94 -1.73 5.61
N LEU A 15 -24.50 -2.14 6.75
CA LEU A 15 -23.87 -2.01 8.06
C LEU A 15 -22.50 -2.73 8.11
N VAL A 16 -22.40 -3.89 7.46
CA VAL A 16 -21.13 -4.63 7.35
C VAL A 16 -20.03 -3.77 6.69
N ARG A 17 -20.34 -3.11 5.58
CA ARG A 17 -19.40 -2.20 4.91
C ARG A 17 -19.10 -0.92 5.68
N ALA A 18 -20.00 -0.50 6.57
CA ALA A 18 -19.77 0.65 7.44
C ALA A 18 -18.78 0.33 8.56
N ILE A 19 -18.79 -0.89 9.08
CA ILE A 19 -18.01 -1.31 10.25
C ILE A 19 -16.67 -1.92 9.85
N PHE A 20 -16.65 -2.79 8.82
CA PHE A 20 -15.47 -3.53 8.41
C PHE A 20 -14.73 -2.80 7.29
N SER A 21 -13.50 -2.39 7.60
CA SER A 21 -12.56 -1.80 6.65
C SER A 21 -11.29 -2.66 6.53
N SER A 22 -10.61 -2.57 5.39
CA SER A 22 -9.35 -3.26 5.13
C SER A 22 -8.18 -2.30 5.21
N GLY A 23 -7.33 -2.46 6.22
CA GLY A 23 -6.04 -1.75 6.28
C GLY A 23 -5.16 -2.04 5.07
N LEU A 24 -5.18 -3.28 4.56
CA LEU A 24 -4.48 -3.66 3.33
C LEU A 24 -4.91 -2.79 2.12
N PHE A 25 -6.21 -2.55 1.97
CA PHE A 25 -6.68 -1.67 0.89
C PHE A 25 -6.34 -0.20 1.17
N ALA A 26 -6.59 0.30 2.37
CA ALA A 26 -6.36 1.71 2.70
C ALA A 26 -4.89 2.12 2.52
N GLU A 27 -3.97 1.34 3.08
CA GLU A 27 -2.53 1.62 2.96
C GLU A 27 -2.01 1.34 1.55
N GLY A 28 -2.48 0.26 0.93
CA GLY A 28 -2.12 -0.07 -0.46
C GLY A 28 -2.60 0.97 -1.45
N TRP A 29 -3.81 1.49 -1.27
CA TRP A 29 -4.34 2.59 -2.07
C TRP A 29 -3.49 3.87 -1.93
N ALA A 30 -3.06 4.20 -0.72
CA ALA A 30 -2.19 5.35 -0.49
C ALA A 30 -0.88 5.23 -1.28
N VAL A 31 -0.17 4.09 -1.16
CA VAL A 31 1.08 3.85 -1.90
C VAL A 31 0.87 3.82 -3.42
N TYR A 32 -0.23 3.23 -3.89
CA TYR A 32 -0.61 3.23 -5.30
C TYR A 32 -0.83 4.65 -5.84
N THR A 33 -1.54 5.50 -5.09
CA THR A 33 -1.82 6.88 -5.53
C THR A 33 -0.59 7.77 -5.50
N GLU A 34 0.34 7.57 -4.56
CA GLU A 34 1.65 8.25 -4.56
C GLU A 34 2.42 7.96 -5.84
N LYS A 35 2.50 6.68 -6.24
CA LYS A 35 3.13 6.25 -7.49
C LYS A 35 2.41 6.87 -8.71
N MET A 36 1.09 6.77 -8.76
CA MET A 36 0.28 7.29 -9.86
C MET A 36 0.50 8.79 -10.08
N MET A 37 0.56 9.56 -9.00
CA MET A 37 0.81 11.01 -9.07
C MET A 37 2.23 11.34 -9.51
N ALA A 38 3.23 10.60 -9.01
CA ALA A 38 4.61 10.76 -9.44
C ALA A 38 4.80 10.41 -10.92
N ASP A 39 4.21 9.30 -11.40
CA ASP A 39 4.23 8.89 -12.81
C ASP A 39 3.52 9.92 -13.72
N ALA A 40 2.54 10.64 -13.20
CA ALA A 40 1.88 11.76 -13.89
C ALA A 40 2.70 13.07 -13.89
N GLY A 41 3.89 13.07 -13.30
CA GLY A 41 4.79 14.23 -13.25
C GLY A 41 4.47 15.22 -12.12
N PHE A 42 3.60 14.86 -11.17
CA PHE A 42 3.30 15.73 -10.04
C PHE A 42 4.54 15.98 -9.17
N GLY A 43 4.85 17.24 -8.93
CA GLY A 43 5.97 17.67 -8.07
C GLY A 43 7.36 17.50 -8.69
N GLY A 44 7.45 17.07 -9.96
CA GLY A 44 8.71 16.98 -10.69
C GLY A 44 9.63 15.82 -10.27
N PRO A 45 10.90 15.84 -10.73
CA PRO A 45 11.85 14.75 -10.51
C PRO A 45 12.16 14.48 -9.04
N GLU A 46 12.18 15.50 -8.21
CA GLU A 46 12.47 15.37 -6.77
C GLU A 46 11.40 14.57 -6.05
N VAL A 47 10.11 14.84 -6.34
CA VAL A 47 8.98 14.08 -5.78
C VAL A 47 8.99 12.64 -6.31
N HIS A 48 9.31 12.44 -7.58
CA HIS A 48 9.45 11.09 -8.14
C HIS A 48 10.57 10.31 -7.44
N MET A 49 11.74 10.94 -7.21
CA MET A 49 12.83 10.30 -6.45
C MET A 49 12.41 9.92 -5.02
N GLN A 50 11.69 10.79 -4.32
CA GLN A 50 11.18 10.49 -2.98
C GLN A 50 10.15 9.34 -3.01
N GLN A 51 9.28 9.30 -4.01
CA GLN A 51 8.34 8.19 -4.19
C GLN A 51 9.07 6.86 -4.40
N LEU A 52 10.13 6.82 -5.23
CA LEU A 52 10.96 5.62 -5.42
C LEU A 52 11.65 5.18 -4.14
N LYS A 53 12.20 6.13 -3.36
CA LYS A 53 12.79 5.87 -2.05
C LYS A 53 11.75 5.28 -1.08
N MET A 54 10.56 5.84 -1.03
CA MET A 54 9.46 5.31 -0.19
C MET A 54 9.00 3.93 -0.65
N ARG A 55 8.92 3.69 -1.97
CA ARG A 55 8.60 2.36 -2.51
C ARG A 55 9.62 1.31 -2.09
N LEU A 56 10.92 1.62 -2.17
CA LEU A 56 11.99 0.74 -1.69
C LEU A 56 11.80 0.41 -0.19
N ARG A 57 11.51 1.42 0.63
CA ARG A 57 11.28 1.24 2.07
C ARG A 57 10.09 0.33 2.38
N VAL A 58 8.96 0.48 1.70
CA VAL A 58 7.79 -0.38 1.97
C VAL A 58 8.00 -1.81 1.48
N ILE A 59 8.82 -2.03 0.45
CA ILE A 59 9.26 -3.37 0.03
C ILE A 59 10.10 -4.02 1.13
N ILE A 60 11.13 -3.32 1.60
CA ILE A 60 12.00 -3.82 2.69
C ILE A 60 11.17 -4.08 3.96
N ASN A 61 10.28 -3.17 4.33
CA ASN A 61 9.38 -3.35 5.45
C ASN A 61 8.56 -4.64 5.35
N SER A 62 8.06 -4.97 4.15
CA SER A 62 7.32 -6.21 3.91
C SER A 62 8.20 -7.46 4.07
N ILE A 63 9.46 -7.39 3.59
CA ILE A 63 10.42 -8.48 3.71
C ILE A 63 10.79 -8.73 5.17
N ILE A 64 11.13 -7.68 5.94
CA ILE A 64 11.52 -7.83 7.34
C ILE A 64 10.33 -8.30 8.20
N ASP A 65 9.13 -7.75 7.98
CA ASP A 65 7.92 -8.17 8.69
C ASP A 65 7.67 -9.67 8.49
N HIS A 66 7.73 -10.14 7.25
CA HIS A 66 7.61 -11.56 6.95
C HIS A 66 8.73 -12.39 7.61
N LYS A 67 10.01 -11.99 7.43
CA LYS A 67 11.16 -12.78 7.92
C LYS A 67 11.27 -12.82 9.44
N ILE A 68 10.94 -11.75 10.15
CA ILE A 68 10.89 -11.71 11.61
C ILE A 68 9.93 -12.79 12.13
N HIS A 69 8.72 -12.83 11.60
CA HIS A 69 7.66 -13.69 12.13
C HIS A 69 7.69 -15.13 11.61
N THR A 70 8.45 -15.42 10.53
CA THR A 70 8.42 -16.75 9.91
C THR A 70 9.79 -17.42 9.78
N LYS A 71 10.89 -16.65 9.85
CA LYS A 71 12.25 -17.14 9.60
C LYS A 71 13.24 -16.82 10.71
N GLY A 72 12.79 -16.16 11.78
CA GLY A 72 13.65 -15.79 12.90
C GLY A 72 14.74 -14.77 12.53
N MET A 73 14.43 -13.84 11.62
CA MET A 73 15.37 -12.77 11.24
C MET A 73 15.80 -11.99 12.47
N THR A 74 17.10 -11.79 12.62
CA THR A 74 17.70 -11.05 13.73
C THR A 74 17.62 -9.55 13.53
N GLU A 75 17.76 -8.78 14.63
CA GLU A 75 17.85 -7.32 14.56
C GLU A 75 19.00 -6.86 13.66
N GLN A 76 20.17 -7.47 13.80
CA GLN A 76 21.35 -7.12 13.01
C GLN A 76 21.11 -7.30 11.50
N GLU A 77 20.46 -8.38 11.08
CA GLU A 77 20.12 -8.64 9.68
C GLU A 77 19.09 -7.63 9.16
N ALA A 78 18.07 -7.32 9.97
CA ALA A 78 17.04 -6.36 9.61
C ALA A 78 17.61 -4.94 9.51
N MET A 79 18.44 -4.52 10.47
CA MET A 79 19.13 -3.23 10.45
C MET A 79 20.04 -3.11 9.22
N ALA A 80 20.86 -4.14 8.93
CA ALA A 80 21.71 -4.15 7.76
C ALA A 80 20.92 -3.97 6.46
N MET A 81 19.80 -4.68 6.30
CA MET A 81 18.94 -4.57 5.13
C MET A 81 18.33 -3.16 5.01
N MET A 82 17.80 -2.60 6.08
CA MET A 82 17.19 -1.26 6.07
C MET A 82 18.21 -0.16 5.77
N MET A 83 19.41 -0.24 6.35
CA MET A 83 20.43 0.80 6.19
C MET A 83 21.19 0.67 4.86
N ASN A 84 21.66 -0.52 4.50
CA ASN A 84 22.52 -0.71 3.34
C ASN A 84 21.74 -0.80 2.02
N GLU A 85 20.58 -1.42 2.04
CA GLU A 85 19.75 -1.62 0.85
C GLU A 85 18.60 -0.60 0.79
N GLY A 86 18.08 -0.17 1.95
CA GLY A 86 16.95 0.76 2.08
C GLY A 86 17.33 2.21 2.26
N TYR A 87 18.63 2.50 2.44
CA TYR A 87 19.15 3.86 2.67
C TYR A 87 18.40 4.59 3.80
N GLN A 88 18.04 3.85 4.86
CA GLN A 88 17.39 4.39 6.04
C GLN A 88 18.44 4.81 7.07
N GLU A 89 18.13 5.84 7.84
CA GLU A 89 18.96 6.25 8.95
C GLU A 89 18.86 5.29 10.13
N ASP A 90 19.91 5.15 10.92
CA ASP A 90 20.00 4.21 12.04
C ASP A 90 18.82 4.33 13.01
N GLY A 91 18.51 5.54 13.45
CA GLY A 91 17.39 5.79 14.38
C GLY A 91 16.02 5.43 13.79
N GLU A 92 15.83 5.64 12.49
CA GLU A 92 14.62 5.24 11.77
C GLU A 92 14.52 3.71 11.66
N ALA A 93 15.62 3.04 11.30
CA ALA A 93 15.69 1.60 11.19
C ALA A 93 15.44 0.91 12.54
N ALA A 94 16.04 1.40 13.62
CA ALA A 94 15.82 0.89 14.99
C ALA A 94 14.35 1.06 15.45
N GLY A 95 13.73 2.20 15.14
CA GLY A 95 12.30 2.40 15.39
C GLY A 95 11.41 1.44 14.59
N LYS A 96 11.80 1.17 13.35
CA LYS A 96 11.10 0.24 12.46
C LYS A 96 11.21 -1.20 12.93
N TRP A 97 12.39 -1.63 13.36
CA TRP A 97 12.61 -2.94 13.96
C TRP A 97 11.68 -3.18 15.15
N ARG A 98 11.68 -2.26 16.12
CA ARG A 98 10.79 -2.36 17.28
C ARG A 98 9.31 -2.47 16.89
N ARG A 99 8.86 -1.66 15.92
CA ARG A 99 7.49 -1.72 15.41
C ARG A 99 7.19 -3.08 14.76
N ALA A 100 8.10 -3.61 13.95
CA ALA A 100 7.94 -4.91 13.31
C ALA A 100 7.81 -6.06 14.32
N CYS A 101 8.57 -6.01 15.44
CA CYS A 101 8.48 -7.00 16.51
C CYS A 101 7.15 -6.90 17.31
N LEU A 102 6.60 -5.69 17.45
CA LEU A 102 5.36 -5.44 18.21
C LEU A 102 4.08 -5.71 17.42
N THR A 103 4.18 -5.76 16.10
CA THR A 103 3.02 -5.95 15.22
C THR A 103 3.31 -7.09 14.23
N SER A 104 2.29 -7.83 13.82
CA SER A 104 2.43 -8.83 12.76
C SER A 104 1.63 -8.41 11.54
N THR A 105 2.23 -8.55 10.35
CA THR A 105 1.66 -8.23 9.04
C THR A 105 1.33 -6.75 8.76
N GLN A 106 1.45 -5.87 9.74
CA GLN A 106 1.08 -4.46 9.59
C GLN A 106 2.01 -3.71 8.62
N LEU A 107 3.31 -3.97 8.68
CA LEU A 107 4.28 -3.36 7.76
C LEU A 107 4.14 -3.89 6.33
N SER A 108 3.64 -5.09 6.17
CA SER A 108 3.39 -5.70 4.85
C SER A 108 2.18 -5.10 4.13
N THR A 109 1.24 -4.45 4.86
CA THR A 109 0.01 -3.91 4.26
C THR A 109 0.27 -2.86 3.18
N TYR A 110 1.35 -2.09 3.31
CA TYR A 110 1.70 -1.03 2.37
C TYR A 110 2.07 -1.58 1.00
N TYR A 111 3.10 -2.41 0.93
CA TYR A 111 3.57 -2.96 -0.34
C TYR A 111 2.60 -3.98 -0.93
N VAL A 112 2.18 -4.96 -0.14
CA VAL A 112 1.27 -6.01 -0.60
C VAL A 112 -0.06 -5.39 -1.04
N GLY A 113 -0.59 -4.43 -0.28
CA GLY A 113 -1.81 -3.72 -0.64
C GLY A 113 -1.68 -2.94 -1.96
N SER A 114 -0.55 -2.24 -2.19
CA SER A 114 -0.34 -1.53 -3.46
C SER A 114 -0.20 -2.50 -4.64
N ALA A 115 0.48 -3.64 -4.46
CA ALA A 115 0.57 -4.68 -5.49
C ALA A 115 -0.80 -5.27 -5.84
N GLU A 116 -1.66 -5.47 -4.85
CA GLU A 116 -3.04 -5.92 -5.07
C GLU A 116 -3.87 -4.89 -5.85
N VAL A 117 -3.74 -3.59 -5.54
CA VAL A 117 -4.43 -2.51 -6.29
C VAL A 117 -3.89 -2.41 -7.71
N GLU A 118 -2.57 -2.48 -7.91
CA GLU A 118 -1.96 -2.56 -9.25
C GLU A 118 -2.46 -3.79 -10.03
N GLY A 119 -2.64 -4.93 -9.35
CA GLY A 119 -3.23 -6.15 -9.93
C GLY A 119 -4.69 -5.99 -10.34
N ILE A 120 -5.49 -5.22 -9.59
CA ILE A 120 -6.86 -4.85 -9.98
C ILE A 120 -6.83 -3.99 -11.25
N LYS A 121 -5.95 -2.96 -11.26
CA LYS A 121 -5.76 -2.10 -12.44
C LYS A 121 -5.42 -2.91 -13.68
N ALA A 122 -4.40 -3.76 -13.60
CA ALA A 122 -3.98 -4.60 -14.72
C ALA A 122 -5.12 -5.49 -15.24
N ALA A 123 -5.86 -6.16 -14.33
CA ALA A 123 -7.00 -6.99 -14.70
C ALA A 123 -8.14 -6.17 -15.34
N TRP A 124 -8.40 -4.96 -14.84
CA TRP A 124 -9.43 -4.07 -15.40
C TRP A 124 -9.08 -3.63 -16.82
N GLU A 125 -7.82 -3.27 -17.06
CA GLU A 125 -7.31 -2.83 -18.39
C GLU A 125 -7.34 -3.95 -19.43
N THR A 126 -7.36 -5.23 -19.04
CA THR A 126 -7.55 -6.33 -20.01
C THR A 126 -8.96 -6.38 -20.59
N LYS A 127 -9.95 -5.88 -19.87
CA LYS A 127 -11.37 -5.92 -20.24
C LYS A 127 -11.91 -4.58 -20.73
N ASN A 128 -11.21 -3.49 -20.47
CA ASN A 128 -11.66 -2.14 -20.73
C ASN A 128 -10.59 -1.34 -21.48
N LYS A 129 -11.01 -0.33 -22.23
CA LYS A 129 -10.06 0.67 -22.75
C LYS A 129 -9.46 1.44 -21.55
N PRO A 130 -8.15 1.73 -21.56
CA PRO A 130 -7.49 2.44 -20.49
C PRO A 130 -8.21 3.78 -20.16
N ASN A 131 -8.68 3.89 -18.94
CA ASN A 131 -9.29 5.11 -18.41
C ASN A 131 -9.07 5.12 -16.89
N LEU A 132 -8.00 5.79 -16.47
CA LEU A 132 -7.55 5.79 -15.08
C LEU A 132 -8.59 6.37 -14.13
N LEU A 133 -9.25 7.47 -14.52
CA LEU A 133 -10.29 8.11 -13.70
C LEU A 133 -11.46 7.16 -13.46
N LYS A 134 -12.01 6.59 -14.54
CA LYS A 134 -13.14 5.67 -14.45
C LYS A 134 -12.82 4.46 -13.60
N MET A 135 -11.64 3.88 -13.76
CA MET A 135 -11.20 2.72 -12.99
C MET A 135 -11.06 3.06 -11.50
N ASN A 136 -10.42 4.19 -11.18
CA ASN A 136 -10.24 4.62 -9.79
C ASN A 136 -11.58 4.93 -9.13
N ASP A 137 -12.49 5.61 -9.81
CA ASP A 137 -13.83 5.89 -9.31
C ASP A 137 -14.62 4.60 -9.05
N GLU A 138 -14.49 3.60 -9.93
CA GLU A 138 -15.11 2.30 -9.76
C GLU A 138 -14.56 1.57 -8.52
N ILE A 139 -13.23 1.51 -8.35
CA ILE A 139 -12.60 0.93 -7.16
C ILE A 139 -13.11 1.63 -5.88
N LEU A 140 -13.08 2.96 -5.85
CA LEU A 140 -13.48 3.75 -4.69
C LEU A 140 -14.98 3.66 -4.38
N SER A 141 -15.81 3.35 -5.38
CA SER A 141 -17.26 3.18 -5.18
C SER A 141 -17.61 2.03 -4.23
N PHE A 142 -16.69 1.09 -4.02
CA PHE A 142 -16.86 -0.01 -3.06
C PHE A 142 -16.53 0.37 -1.63
N GLY A 143 -15.95 1.55 -1.37
CA GLY A 143 -15.43 1.94 -0.06
C GLY A 143 -14.09 1.29 0.23
N THR A 144 -13.95 0.68 1.41
CA THR A 144 -12.68 0.11 1.90
C THR A 144 -12.73 -1.40 2.19
N PRO A 145 -13.36 -2.25 1.36
CA PRO A 145 -13.25 -3.71 1.54
C PRO A 145 -11.86 -4.20 1.12
N SER A 146 -11.57 -5.48 1.36
CA SER A 146 -10.28 -6.03 0.93
C SER A 146 -10.14 -5.99 -0.61
N PRO A 147 -8.91 -5.84 -1.15
CA PRO A 147 -8.67 -5.83 -2.59
C PRO A 147 -9.26 -7.05 -3.31
N LYS A 148 -9.19 -8.23 -2.68
CA LYS A 148 -9.80 -9.46 -3.20
C LYS A 148 -11.32 -9.34 -3.37
N CYS A 149 -12.00 -8.69 -2.42
CA CYS A 149 -13.44 -8.44 -2.52
C CYS A 149 -13.77 -7.42 -3.61
N ILE A 150 -12.97 -6.35 -3.74
CA ILE A 150 -13.11 -5.36 -4.81
C ILE A 150 -12.99 -6.05 -6.16
N LYS A 151 -11.90 -6.79 -6.38
CA LYS A 151 -11.64 -7.52 -7.63
C LYS A 151 -12.80 -8.42 -8.02
N ARG A 152 -13.30 -9.21 -7.05
CA ARG A 152 -14.47 -10.08 -7.25
C ARG A 152 -15.74 -9.31 -7.58
N SER A 153 -15.98 -8.17 -6.91
CA SER A 153 -17.18 -7.35 -7.16
C SER A 153 -17.15 -6.63 -8.52
N MET A 154 -15.95 -6.36 -9.04
CA MET A 154 -15.74 -5.82 -10.40
C MET A 154 -15.79 -6.92 -11.49
N GLY A 155 -15.96 -8.19 -11.13
CA GLY A 155 -15.97 -9.30 -12.08
C GLY A 155 -14.61 -9.59 -12.74
N LEU A 156 -13.51 -9.31 -12.02
CA LEU A 156 -12.14 -9.42 -12.52
C LEU A 156 -11.45 -10.72 -12.05
#